data_26110439f7d7bdf293c8108d5f994b94
#
_entry.id   26110439f7d7bdf293c8108d5f994b94
#
_cell.length_a   1.000
_cell.length_b   1.000
_cell.length_c   1.000
_cell.angle_alpha   90.00
_cell.angle_beta   90.00
_cell.angle_gamma   90.00
#
_symmetry.space_group_name_H-M   'P 1'
#
loop_
_entity.id
_entity.type
_entity.pdbx_description
1 polymer ?
#
loop_
_entity_poly.entity_id
_entity_poly.type
_entity_poly.pdbx_seq_one_letter_code
_entity_poly.pdbx_strand_id
1 'polypeptide(L)'
;MIKLNNTIVEILEYNGFNYNEVTEQDGKYYIELNNNTPLGEDWWFTVWFDGTDKSFVDAVEEITTNFDIDEEAEIWVPLRGKNGVPSSISALVHDAEWKLEQLESLVCDLQRGKVA
;
A
#
# COMPACT_ATOMS: atom_id res chain seq x y z
N MET A 1 -7.76 18.99 11.78
CA MET A 1 -7.51 17.94 10.76
C MET A 1 -6.03 17.63 10.70
N ILE A 2 -5.67 16.36 10.78
CA ILE A 2 -4.29 15.91 10.72
C ILE A 2 -3.86 15.75 9.26
N LYS A 3 -2.65 16.15 8.96
CA LYS A 3 -2.04 15.94 7.66
C LYS A 3 -0.77 15.13 7.84
N LEU A 4 -0.46 14.29 6.86
CA LEU A 4 0.81 13.60 6.86
C LEU A 4 1.96 14.59 6.76
N ASN A 5 3.08 14.24 7.40
CA ASN A 5 4.32 14.98 7.27
C ASN A 5 4.74 15.06 5.81
N ASN A 6 5.28 16.21 5.37
CA ASN A 6 5.69 16.39 3.99
C ASN A 6 6.72 15.36 3.53
N THR A 7 7.62 14.95 4.41
CA THR A 7 8.61 13.92 4.09
C THR A 7 7.92 12.60 3.77
N ILE A 8 6.90 12.23 4.54
CA ILE A 8 6.12 11.00 4.28
C ILE A 8 5.41 11.11 2.93
N VAL A 9 4.78 12.26 2.67
CA VAL A 9 4.10 12.48 1.39
C VAL A 9 5.07 12.32 0.21
N GLU A 10 6.26 12.92 0.31
CA GLU A 10 7.27 12.80 -0.74
C GLU A 10 7.71 11.34 -0.94
N ILE A 11 7.85 10.58 0.14
CA ILE A 11 8.22 9.16 0.06
C ILE A 11 7.11 8.35 -0.61
N LEU A 12 5.84 8.61 -0.28
CA LEU A 12 4.71 7.96 -0.93
C LEU A 12 4.74 8.22 -2.43
N GLU A 13 4.88 9.48 -2.83
CA GLU A 13 4.92 9.86 -4.23
C GLU A 13 6.12 9.26 -4.96
N TYR A 14 7.28 9.25 -4.32
CA TYR A 14 8.49 8.65 -4.89
C TYR A 14 8.30 7.17 -5.17
N ASN A 15 7.55 6.47 -4.30
CA ASN A 15 7.26 5.05 -4.46
C ASN A 15 6.03 4.78 -5.34
N GLY A 16 5.46 5.81 -5.95
CA GLY A 16 4.36 5.66 -6.90
C GLY A 16 2.99 5.51 -6.29
N PHE A 17 2.85 5.76 -5.00
CA PHE A 17 1.55 5.65 -4.34
C PHE A 17 0.75 6.94 -4.42
N ASN A 18 -0.52 6.82 -4.79
CA ASN A 18 -1.49 7.88 -4.66
C ASN A 18 -2.14 7.75 -3.28
N TYR A 19 -2.65 8.86 -2.77
CA TYR A 19 -3.26 8.89 -1.45
C TYR A 19 -4.40 9.91 -1.42
N ASN A 20 -5.33 9.70 -0.48
CA ASN A 20 -6.39 10.67 -0.23
C ASN A 20 -6.12 11.40 1.10
N GLU A 21 -7.10 12.12 1.60
CA GLU A 21 -6.95 12.84 2.87
C GLU A 21 -6.98 11.89 4.05
N VAL A 22 -6.24 12.25 5.12
CA VAL A 22 -6.32 11.53 6.38
C VAL A 22 -7.71 11.76 6.97
N THR A 23 -8.36 10.68 7.38
CA THR A 23 -9.69 10.72 7.97
C THR A 23 -9.61 10.25 9.42
N GLU A 24 -10.34 10.93 10.30
CA GLU A 24 -10.46 10.52 11.71
C GLU A 24 -11.73 9.70 11.88
N GLN A 25 -11.63 8.61 12.65
CA GLN A 25 -12.78 7.80 13.01
C GLN A 25 -12.54 7.20 14.39
N ASP A 26 -13.41 7.57 15.35
CA ASP A 26 -13.39 7.04 16.73
C ASP A 26 -12.03 7.19 17.41
N GLY A 27 -11.39 8.35 17.23
CA GLY A 27 -10.11 8.64 17.86
C GLY A 27 -8.90 8.05 17.17
N LYS A 28 -9.11 7.38 16.03
CA LYS A 28 -8.03 6.85 15.20
C LYS A 28 -8.04 7.55 13.85
N TYR A 29 -6.98 7.37 13.11
CA TYR A 29 -6.83 8.00 11.79
C TYR A 29 -6.56 6.94 10.75
N TYR A 30 -7.04 7.17 9.52
CA TYR A 30 -6.71 6.29 8.42
C TYR A 30 -6.50 7.08 7.15
N ILE A 31 -5.74 6.50 6.24
CA ILE A 31 -5.55 7.02 4.90
C ILE A 31 -5.55 5.83 3.94
N GLU A 32 -6.12 6.05 2.76
CA GLU A 32 -6.11 5.03 1.71
C GLU A 32 -4.98 5.33 0.76
N LEU A 33 -4.18 4.30 0.47
CA LEU A 33 -3.09 4.36 -0.49
C LEU A 33 -3.46 3.51 -1.69
N ASN A 34 -3.07 3.94 -2.88
CA ASN A 34 -3.39 3.18 -4.07
C ASN A 34 -2.26 3.24 -5.10
N ASN A 35 -2.13 2.18 -5.88
CA ASN A 35 -1.17 2.10 -6.96
C ASN A 35 -1.72 1.14 -8.02
N ASN A 36 -1.35 1.36 -9.27
CA ASN A 36 -1.71 0.45 -10.35
C ASN A 36 -0.58 -0.55 -10.55
N THR A 37 -0.90 -1.83 -10.61
CA THR A 37 0.10 -2.86 -10.85
C THR A 37 0.54 -2.86 -12.31
N PRO A 38 1.69 -3.48 -12.65
CA PRO A 38 2.15 -3.56 -14.03
C PRO A 38 1.15 -4.19 -14.99
N LEU A 39 0.29 -5.07 -14.47
CA LEU A 39 -0.73 -5.73 -15.29
C LEU A 39 -2.07 -5.00 -15.29
N GLY A 40 -2.12 -3.81 -14.67
CA GLY A 40 -3.32 -2.95 -14.71
C GLY A 40 -4.32 -3.18 -13.58
N GLU A 41 -3.97 -3.96 -12.58
CA GLU A 41 -4.83 -4.17 -11.41
C GLU A 41 -4.85 -2.89 -10.56
N ASP A 42 -6.04 -2.45 -10.16
CA ASP A 42 -6.22 -1.29 -9.29
C ASP A 42 -6.08 -1.76 -7.84
N TRP A 43 -4.90 -1.53 -7.27
CA TRP A 43 -4.55 -2.00 -5.93
C TRP A 43 -4.58 -0.84 -4.95
N TRP A 44 -5.35 -1.01 -3.88
CA TRP A 44 -5.39 -0.03 -2.82
C TRP A 44 -5.61 -0.70 -1.47
N PHE A 45 -5.15 -0.02 -0.40
CA PHE A 45 -5.25 -0.52 0.95
C PHE A 45 -5.32 0.63 1.93
N THR A 46 -5.78 0.35 3.14
CA THR A 46 -5.98 1.35 4.19
C THR A 46 -4.91 1.22 5.25
N VAL A 47 -4.32 2.35 5.63
CA VAL A 47 -3.35 2.42 6.73
C VAL A 47 -4.02 3.10 7.92
N TRP A 48 -4.16 2.38 9.02
CA TRP A 48 -4.70 2.89 10.27
C TRP A 48 -3.53 3.25 11.19
N PHE A 49 -3.59 4.43 11.83
CA PHE A 49 -2.51 4.90 12.72
C PHE A 49 -3.09 5.84 13.77
N ASP A 50 -2.26 6.26 14.74
CA ASP A 50 -2.72 7.10 15.87
C ASP A 50 -2.54 8.61 15.63
N GLY A 51 -2.12 9.01 14.46
CA GLY A 51 -1.90 10.41 14.10
C GLY A 51 -0.43 10.81 14.15
N THR A 52 0.46 9.96 14.66
CA THR A 52 1.90 10.25 14.69
C THR A 52 2.60 9.63 13.49
N ASP A 53 3.71 10.25 13.10
CA ASP A 53 4.52 9.73 11.98
C ASP A 53 5.04 8.33 12.30
N LYS A 54 5.48 8.11 13.55
CA LYS A 54 6.00 6.80 13.95
C LYS A 54 4.94 5.72 13.81
N SER A 55 3.72 5.97 14.25
CA SER A 55 2.65 4.98 14.15
C SER A 55 2.27 4.71 12.71
N PHE A 56 2.36 5.71 11.83
CA PHE A 56 2.14 5.51 10.41
C PHE A 56 3.17 4.54 9.82
N VAL A 57 4.45 4.78 10.11
CA VAL A 57 5.53 3.91 9.64
C VAL A 57 5.37 2.50 10.17
N ASP A 58 5.07 2.36 11.48
CA ASP A 58 4.86 1.06 12.11
C ASP A 58 3.68 0.31 11.48
N ALA A 59 2.61 1.03 11.14
CA ALA A 59 1.44 0.43 10.50
C ALA A 59 1.76 -0.11 9.11
N VAL A 60 2.52 0.64 8.32
CA VAL A 60 2.93 0.19 6.98
C VAL A 60 3.87 -1.02 7.09
N GLU A 61 4.76 -1.01 8.09
CA GLU A 61 5.64 -2.16 8.34
C GLU A 61 4.83 -3.40 8.69
N GLU A 62 3.81 -3.27 9.54
CA GLU A 62 2.94 -4.38 9.91
C GLU A 62 2.19 -4.93 8.71
N ILE A 63 1.65 -4.06 7.86
CA ILE A 63 0.99 -4.47 6.62
C ILE A 63 1.95 -5.28 5.75
N THR A 64 3.19 -4.81 5.65
CA THR A 64 4.22 -5.46 4.84
C THR A 64 4.59 -6.84 5.41
N THR A 65 4.78 -6.91 6.73
CA THR A 65 5.13 -8.15 7.41
C THR A 65 4.04 -9.21 7.27
N ASN A 66 2.79 -8.79 7.31
CA ASN A 66 1.63 -9.69 7.24
C ASN A 66 1.16 -9.96 5.81
N PHE A 67 1.77 -9.33 4.82
CA PHE A 67 1.38 -9.52 3.43
C PHE A 67 1.72 -10.94 2.99
N ASP A 68 0.70 -11.67 2.51
CA ASP A 68 0.84 -13.05 2.04
C ASP A 68 0.53 -13.08 0.55
N ILE A 69 1.53 -13.43 -0.25
CA ILE A 69 1.42 -13.43 -1.72
C ILE A 69 0.30 -14.37 -2.18
N ASP A 70 0.23 -15.57 -1.62
CA ASP A 70 -0.78 -16.55 -2.04
C ASP A 70 -2.19 -16.09 -1.68
N GLU A 71 -2.36 -15.55 -0.48
CA GLU A 71 -3.65 -15.01 -0.02
C GLU A 71 -4.09 -13.83 -0.87
N GLU A 72 -3.18 -12.93 -1.19
CA GLU A 72 -3.47 -11.78 -2.04
C GLU A 72 -3.91 -12.24 -3.43
N ALA A 73 -3.20 -13.20 -4.02
CA ALA A 73 -3.56 -13.74 -5.32
C ALA A 73 -4.95 -14.38 -5.30
N GLU A 74 -5.28 -15.12 -4.24
CA GLU A 74 -6.60 -15.76 -4.10
C GLU A 74 -7.75 -14.78 -4.06
N ILE A 75 -7.55 -13.61 -3.44
CA ILE A 75 -8.59 -12.58 -3.36
C ILE A 75 -9.03 -12.15 -4.76
N TRP A 76 -8.11 -12.12 -5.71
CA TRP A 76 -8.39 -11.64 -7.06
C TRP A 76 -8.85 -12.74 -8.03
N VAL A 77 -8.76 -14.01 -7.65
CA VAL A 77 -9.16 -15.12 -8.53
C VAL A 77 -10.58 -14.98 -9.08
N PRO A 78 -11.60 -14.62 -8.29
CA PRO A 78 -12.96 -14.46 -8.83
C PRO A 78 -13.09 -13.33 -9.84
N LEU A 79 -12.17 -12.38 -9.83
CA LEU A 79 -12.23 -11.18 -10.67
C LEU A 79 -11.30 -11.27 -11.89
N ARG A 80 -10.55 -12.35 -12.02
CA ARG A 80 -9.57 -12.48 -13.09
C ARG A 80 -10.22 -12.33 -14.47
N GLY A 81 -9.50 -11.66 -15.35
CA GLY A 81 -9.98 -11.37 -16.69
C GLY A 81 -10.95 -10.21 -16.79
N LYS A 82 -11.14 -9.45 -15.69
CA LYS A 82 -12.08 -8.32 -15.63
C LYS A 82 -11.34 -7.04 -15.20
N ASN A 83 -11.67 -5.93 -15.85
CA ASN A 83 -11.23 -4.59 -15.43
C ASN A 83 -9.72 -4.48 -15.13
N GLY A 84 -8.89 -5.05 -15.98
CA GLY A 84 -7.45 -4.99 -15.83
C GLY A 84 -6.85 -6.05 -14.91
N VAL A 85 -7.69 -6.87 -14.27
CA VAL A 85 -7.20 -7.96 -13.42
C VAL A 85 -6.60 -9.07 -14.30
N PRO A 86 -5.40 -9.58 -13.98
CA PRO A 86 -4.78 -10.64 -14.76
C PRO A 86 -5.68 -11.88 -14.91
N SER A 87 -5.65 -12.48 -16.08
CA SER A 87 -6.54 -13.60 -16.41
C SER A 87 -6.01 -14.96 -15.95
N SER A 88 -4.73 -15.07 -15.62
CA SER A 88 -4.15 -16.32 -15.15
C SER A 88 -3.75 -16.25 -13.69
N ILE A 89 -3.79 -17.38 -12.99
CA ILE A 89 -3.38 -17.47 -11.59
C ILE A 89 -1.89 -17.14 -11.45
N SER A 90 -1.06 -17.58 -12.39
CA SER A 90 0.36 -17.26 -12.40
C SER A 90 0.59 -15.75 -12.46
N ALA A 91 -0.15 -15.04 -13.31
CA ALA A 91 -0.05 -13.58 -13.38
C ALA A 91 -0.51 -12.91 -12.11
N LEU A 92 -1.55 -13.42 -11.45
CA LEU A 92 -1.99 -12.89 -10.15
C LEU A 92 -0.91 -13.04 -9.08
N VAL A 93 -0.22 -14.17 -9.06
CA VAL A 93 0.89 -14.40 -8.13
C VAL A 93 2.02 -13.42 -8.39
N HIS A 94 2.39 -13.23 -9.66
CA HIS A 94 3.43 -12.26 -10.02
C HIS A 94 3.04 -10.83 -9.64
N ASP A 95 1.78 -10.46 -9.82
CA ASP A 95 1.29 -9.15 -9.39
C ASP A 95 1.37 -8.99 -7.86
N ALA A 96 1.04 -10.04 -7.12
CA ALA A 96 1.15 -10.02 -5.65
C ALA A 96 2.62 -9.89 -5.20
N GLU A 97 3.54 -10.55 -5.89
CA GLU A 97 4.97 -10.39 -5.62
C GLU A 97 5.43 -8.95 -5.84
N TRP A 98 4.96 -8.33 -6.92
CA TRP A 98 5.26 -6.93 -7.20
C TRP A 98 4.73 -6.01 -6.09
N LYS A 99 3.50 -6.26 -5.61
CA LYS A 99 2.92 -5.48 -4.50
C LYS A 99 3.80 -5.55 -3.26
N LEU A 100 4.26 -6.74 -2.91
CA LEU A 100 5.14 -6.91 -1.76
C LEU A 100 6.45 -6.15 -1.94
N GLU A 101 7.03 -6.18 -3.12
CA GLU A 101 8.24 -5.41 -3.41
C GLU A 101 8.01 -3.91 -3.22
N GLN A 102 6.85 -3.40 -3.65
CA GLN A 102 6.51 -1.99 -3.46
C GLN A 102 6.36 -1.64 -1.98
N LEU A 103 5.72 -2.52 -1.21
CA LEU A 103 5.58 -2.31 0.23
C LEU A 103 6.94 -2.32 0.93
N GLU A 104 7.81 -3.24 0.57
CA GLU A 104 9.15 -3.32 1.16
C GLU A 104 9.99 -2.08 0.84
N SER A 105 9.92 -1.58 -0.38
CA SER A 105 10.57 -0.34 -0.77
C SER A 105 10.03 0.84 0.02
N LEU A 106 8.71 0.92 0.15
CA LEU A 106 8.06 1.99 0.90
C LEU A 106 8.49 1.98 2.38
N VAL A 107 8.45 0.82 3.02
CA VAL A 107 8.86 0.69 4.43
C VAL A 107 10.32 1.10 4.60
N CYS A 108 11.18 0.64 3.70
CA CYS A 108 12.59 0.96 3.77
C CYS A 108 12.83 2.48 3.74
N ASP A 109 12.16 3.18 2.81
CA ASP A 109 12.31 4.62 2.69
C ASP A 109 11.68 5.36 3.88
N LEU A 110 10.53 4.90 4.37
CA LEU A 110 9.90 5.49 5.53
C LEU A 110 10.76 5.34 6.79
N GLN A 111 11.37 4.18 6.99
CA GLN A 111 12.23 3.93 8.16
C GLN A 111 13.50 4.76 8.11
N ARG A 112 14.01 5.05 6.93
CA ARG A 112 15.15 5.94 6.77
C ARG A 112 14.78 7.41 6.98
N GLY A 113 13.51 7.76 6.83
CA GLY A 113 13.06 9.14 6.91
C GLY A 113 13.63 10.02 5.81
N LYS A 114 13.97 9.41 4.66
CA LYS A 114 14.62 10.12 3.55
C LYS A 114 13.90 9.88 2.24
N VAL A 115 13.80 10.96 1.46
CA VAL A 115 13.45 10.85 0.06
C VAL A 115 14.76 10.60 -0.69
N ALA A 116 14.75 9.62 -1.55
CA ALA A 116 15.92 9.25 -2.32
C ALA A 116 16.36 10.38 -3.26
#